data_5412402897dfb03c24382a6034091a93
#
_entry.id   5412402897dfb03c24382a6034091a93
#
_cell.length_a   1.000
_cell.length_b   1.000
_cell.length_c   1.000
_cell.angle_alpha   90.00
_cell.angle_beta   90.00
_cell.angle_gamma   90.00
#
_symmetry.space_group_name_H-M   'P 1'
#
loop_
_entity.id
_entity.type
_entity.pdbx_description
1 polymer ?
#
loop_
_entity_poly.entity_id
_entity_poly.type
_entity_poly.pdbx_seq_one_letter_code
_entity_poly.pdbx_strand_id
1 'polypeptide(L)'
;ADVVIYVGGLNKNAFQDCESTDRKSYNLPFSQNELIEELVAVNPNLVIANISGNAYAMPWLKKVPAILHISYLGTMGGASIADVISGKVNPSGKLPYSFPVKLSDCSAHSFGEGAYPGIDTGKEDVSLTDYQRNVGVNPKEEYKDDILVGYRWHDTKKIPALFSFGHGLSYTSFKYGKSRLSSKTMDEKGSIKVTVPLTNTGTRIGKEVVQLYLGDPVCSVIRPLKELKHFTKVEVEPDETVQVEFVITPDDLKFFDEASHRWVAESGVFNVYVGTSSADIRCMHSFKYICD
;
A
#
# COMPACT_ATOMS: atom_id res chain seq x y z
N ALA A 1 -10.26 -32.61 -9.34
CA ALA A 1 -10.25 -32.03 -7.99
C ALA A 1 -11.35 -30.96 -7.90
N ASP A 2 -12.00 -30.84 -6.75
CA ASP A 2 -13.09 -29.86 -6.54
C ASP A 2 -12.51 -28.45 -6.40
N VAL A 3 -11.29 -28.34 -5.87
CA VAL A 3 -10.53 -27.10 -5.71
C VAL A 3 -9.08 -27.36 -6.07
N VAL A 4 -8.44 -26.40 -6.73
CA VAL A 4 -7.00 -26.38 -6.97
C VAL A 4 -6.39 -25.25 -6.14
N ILE A 5 -5.33 -25.54 -5.42
CA ILE A 5 -4.55 -24.53 -4.70
C ILE A 5 -3.17 -24.46 -5.36
N TYR A 6 -2.88 -23.34 -6.00
CA TYR A 6 -1.57 -23.02 -6.53
C TYR A 6 -0.76 -22.30 -5.45
N VAL A 7 0.46 -22.79 -5.17
CA VAL A 7 1.41 -22.15 -4.26
C VAL A 7 2.66 -21.81 -5.07
N GLY A 8 2.96 -20.53 -5.19
CA GLY A 8 4.07 -20.05 -6.00
C GLY A 8 4.54 -18.66 -5.57
N GLY A 9 5.21 -17.99 -6.48
CA GLY A 9 5.68 -16.62 -6.27
C GLY A 9 7.18 -16.44 -6.50
N LEU A 10 7.77 -15.61 -5.68
CA LEU A 10 9.17 -15.26 -5.72
C LEU A 10 9.92 -15.91 -4.55
N ASN A 11 11.25 -15.90 -4.63
CA ASN A 11 12.12 -16.31 -3.55
C ASN A 11 13.38 -15.42 -3.53
N LYS A 12 14.28 -15.64 -2.57
CA LYS A 12 15.49 -14.85 -2.38
C LYS A 12 16.67 -15.25 -3.30
N ASN A 13 16.44 -15.94 -4.41
CA ASN A 13 17.47 -16.21 -5.39
C ASN A 13 17.76 -14.97 -6.23
N ALA A 14 18.94 -14.92 -6.83
CA ALA A 14 19.37 -13.83 -7.69
C ALA A 14 18.32 -13.51 -8.78
N PHE A 15 18.10 -12.24 -9.04
CA PHE A 15 17.11 -11.70 -9.99
C PHE A 15 15.64 -12.06 -9.68
N GLN A 16 15.32 -12.33 -8.42
CA GLN A 16 13.95 -12.47 -7.95
C GLN A 16 13.66 -11.46 -6.82
N ASP A 17 13.72 -11.90 -5.56
CA ASP A 17 13.45 -11.06 -4.40
C ASP A 17 14.66 -11.08 -3.45
N CYS A 18 15.83 -10.76 -3.97
CA CYS A 18 17.07 -10.78 -3.22
C CYS A 18 17.73 -9.39 -3.19
N GLU A 19 18.62 -9.22 -2.25
CA GLU A 19 19.50 -8.08 -2.14
C GLU A 19 20.49 -8.03 -3.30
N SER A 20 20.84 -6.86 -3.75
CA SER A 20 21.88 -6.56 -4.76
C SER A 20 21.58 -6.95 -6.21
N THR A 21 20.44 -7.59 -6.50
CA THR A 21 20.05 -7.88 -7.88
C THR A 21 18.56 -7.70 -8.09
N ASP A 22 18.18 -6.85 -9.03
CA ASP A 22 16.79 -6.61 -9.38
C ASP A 22 16.21 -7.68 -10.30
N ARG A 23 14.91 -7.86 -10.22
CA ARG A 23 14.18 -8.63 -11.22
C ARG A 23 14.25 -7.94 -12.58
N LYS A 24 14.51 -8.73 -13.61
CA LYS A 24 14.54 -8.27 -15.01
C LYS A 24 13.14 -8.12 -15.62
N SER A 25 12.11 -8.63 -14.95
CA SER A 25 10.72 -8.61 -15.42
C SER A 25 9.74 -8.41 -14.29
N TYR A 26 8.65 -7.69 -14.55
CA TYR A 26 7.53 -7.56 -13.64
C TYR A 26 6.67 -8.84 -13.56
N ASN A 27 6.79 -9.73 -14.55
CA ASN A 27 6.13 -11.04 -14.54
C ASN A 27 6.72 -11.96 -13.47
N LEU A 28 5.92 -12.91 -13.03
CA LEU A 28 6.41 -14.03 -12.22
C LEU A 28 7.40 -14.86 -13.06
N PRO A 29 8.52 -15.36 -12.47
CA PRO A 29 9.51 -16.15 -13.16
C PRO A 29 9.01 -17.58 -13.43
N PHE A 30 9.77 -18.33 -14.28
CA PHE A 30 9.55 -19.76 -14.55
C PHE A 30 8.16 -20.10 -15.10
N SER A 31 7.66 -19.29 -16.01
CA SER A 31 6.34 -19.51 -16.66
C SER A 31 5.19 -19.70 -15.67
N GLN A 32 5.27 -19.11 -14.49
CA GLN A 32 4.20 -19.22 -13.47
C GLN A 32 2.90 -18.58 -13.96
N ASN A 33 2.97 -17.48 -14.72
CA ASN A 33 1.77 -16.85 -15.25
C ASN A 33 1.04 -17.76 -16.24
N GLU A 34 1.77 -18.42 -17.13
CA GLU A 34 1.26 -19.38 -18.10
C GLU A 34 0.64 -20.60 -17.40
N LEU A 35 1.32 -21.14 -16.39
CA LEU A 35 0.81 -22.24 -15.59
C LEU A 35 -0.53 -21.87 -14.90
N ILE A 36 -0.63 -20.69 -14.32
CA ILE A 36 -1.87 -20.21 -13.67
C ILE A 36 -3.00 -20.08 -14.71
N GLU A 37 -2.70 -19.57 -15.91
CA GLU A 37 -3.66 -19.47 -17.01
C GLU A 37 -4.21 -20.85 -17.42
N GLU A 38 -3.35 -21.85 -17.55
CA GLU A 38 -3.73 -23.24 -17.88
C GLU A 38 -4.53 -23.89 -16.74
N LEU A 39 -4.11 -23.69 -15.49
CA LEU A 39 -4.81 -24.23 -14.33
C LEU A 39 -6.24 -23.70 -14.21
N VAL A 40 -6.44 -22.38 -14.37
CA VAL A 40 -7.79 -21.80 -14.29
C VAL A 40 -8.67 -22.20 -15.47
N ALA A 41 -8.08 -22.51 -16.62
CA ALA A 41 -8.81 -22.99 -17.79
C ALA A 41 -9.39 -24.41 -17.57
N VAL A 42 -8.71 -25.25 -16.81
CA VAL A 42 -9.16 -26.63 -16.52
C VAL A 42 -9.94 -26.73 -15.21
N ASN A 43 -9.75 -25.82 -14.27
CA ASN A 43 -10.52 -25.77 -13.03
C ASN A 43 -10.74 -24.31 -12.56
N PRO A 44 -11.97 -23.78 -12.70
CA PRO A 44 -12.27 -22.41 -12.30
C PRO A 44 -12.23 -22.18 -10.78
N ASN A 45 -12.25 -23.23 -9.94
CA ASN A 45 -12.11 -23.15 -8.50
C ASN A 45 -10.62 -23.13 -8.10
N LEU A 46 -9.88 -22.16 -8.64
CA LEU A 46 -8.45 -21.98 -8.39
C LEU A 46 -8.20 -20.95 -7.29
N VAL A 47 -7.47 -21.34 -6.26
CA VAL A 47 -6.95 -20.43 -5.21
C VAL A 47 -5.46 -20.21 -5.45
N ILE A 48 -5.04 -18.96 -5.56
CA ILE A 48 -3.64 -18.60 -5.69
C ILE A 48 -3.11 -18.19 -4.32
N ALA A 49 -2.11 -18.89 -3.82
CA ALA A 49 -1.30 -18.53 -2.65
C ALA A 49 0.10 -18.10 -3.15
N ASN A 50 0.29 -16.80 -3.36
CA ASN A 50 1.50 -16.27 -3.97
C ASN A 50 2.40 -15.59 -2.93
N ILE A 51 3.62 -16.07 -2.78
CA ILE A 51 4.62 -15.57 -1.83
C ILE A 51 5.54 -14.59 -2.56
N SER A 52 5.61 -13.34 -2.06
CA SER A 52 6.44 -12.31 -2.67
C SER A 52 6.71 -11.16 -1.69
N GLY A 53 7.90 -10.60 -1.70
CA GLY A 53 8.25 -9.39 -0.94
C GLY A 53 7.81 -8.10 -1.63
N ASN A 54 7.47 -8.15 -2.93
CA ASN A 54 7.09 -6.99 -3.71
C ASN A 54 5.98 -7.31 -4.74
N ALA A 55 5.54 -6.28 -5.48
CA ALA A 55 4.50 -6.42 -6.50
C ALA A 55 4.96 -7.20 -7.74
N TYR A 56 4.03 -7.83 -8.43
CA TYR A 56 4.24 -8.61 -9.66
C TYR A 56 3.00 -8.50 -10.58
N ALA A 57 3.20 -8.79 -11.86
CA ALA A 57 2.11 -8.79 -12.84
C ALA A 57 1.15 -9.95 -12.62
N MET A 58 -0.15 -9.69 -12.78
CA MET A 58 -1.22 -10.67 -12.65
C MET A 58 -2.12 -10.66 -13.91
N PRO A 59 -1.62 -11.12 -15.07
CA PRO A 59 -2.42 -11.09 -16.30
C PRO A 59 -3.70 -11.92 -16.20
N TRP A 60 -3.70 -12.93 -15.36
CA TRP A 60 -4.78 -13.86 -15.06
C TRP A 60 -5.79 -13.35 -14.01
N LEU A 61 -5.59 -12.17 -13.42
CA LEU A 61 -6.38 -11.66 -12.28
C LEU A 61 -7.88 -11.78 -12.46
N LYS A 62 -8.41 -11.46 -13.65
CA LYS A 62 -9.85 -11.48 -13.92
C LYS A 62 -10.45 -12.88 -14.04
N LYS A 63 -9.61 -13.90 -14.14
CA LYS A 63 -10.03 -15.31 -14.32
C LYS A 63 -10.01 -16.08 -12.99
N VAL A 64 -9.23 -15.64 -12.01
CA VAL A 64 -8.98 -16.33 -10.75
C VAL A 64 -9.91 -15.79 -9.65
N PRO A 65 -10.70 -16.67 -8.98
CA PRO A 65 -11.67 -16.23 -7.98
C PRO A 65 -11.07 -15.82 -6.65
N ALA A 66 -9.88 -16.34 -6.27
CA ALA A 66 -9.28 -16.08 -4.98
C ALA A 66 -7.75 -15.97 -5.04
N ILE A 67 -7.22 -14.92 -4.43
CA ILE A 67 -5.77 -14.69 -4.34
C ILE A 67 -5.41 -14.36 -2.89
N LEU A 68 -4.48 -15.13 -2.35
CA LEU A 68 -3.80 -14.84 -1.10
C LEU A 68 -2.39 -14.34 -1.43
N HIS A 69 -2.18 -13.04 -1.30
CA HIS A 69 -0.84 -12.45 -1.39
C HIS A 69 -0.15 -12.56 -0.03
N ILE A 70 1.06 -13.12 -0.04
CA ILE A 70 1.76 -13.51 1.18
C ILE A 70 3.17 -12.93 1.12
N SER A 71 3.57 -12.22 2.17
CA SER A 71 4.97 -11.86 2.39
C SER A 71 5.75 -13.07 2.93
N TYR A 72 7.05 -12.94 3.14
CA TYR A 72 7.89 -13.98 3.72
C TYR A 72 7.58 -14.17 5.20
N LEU A 73 6.86 -15.25 5.55
CA LEU A 73 6.27 -15.49 6.87
C LEU A 73 7.17 -16.22 7.87
N GLY A 74 8.36 -16.67 7.47
CA GLY A 74 9.24 -17.46 8.32
C GLY A 74 8.72 -18.88 8.59
N THR A 75 9.13 -19.46 9.73
CA THR A 75 8.97 -20.89 10.04
C THR A 75 7.51 -21.37 10.06
N MET A 76 6.59 -20.55 10.54
CA MET A 76 5.16 -20.93 10.66
C MET A 76 4.33 -20.57 9.43
N GLY A 77 4.97 -20.16 8.33
CA GLY A 77 4.29 -19.69 7.14
C GLY A 77 3.28 -20.67 6.55
N GLY A 78 3.66 -21.93 6.41
CA GLY A 78 2.76 -22.96 5.89
C GLY A 78 1.50 -23.17 6.73
N ALA A 79 1.64 -23.20 8.06
CA ALA A 79 0.51 -23.31 8.97
C ALA A 79 -0.42 -22.11 8.88
N SER A 80 0.15 -20.89 8.84
CA SER A 80 -0.63 -19.65 8.71
C SER A 80 -1.42 -19.59 7.40
N ILE A 81 -0.83 -20.01 6.29
CA ILE A 81 -1.50 -20.09 4.98
C ILE A 81 -2.66 -21.08 5.05
N ALA A 82 -2.42 -22.27 5.59
CA ALA A 82 -3.45 -23.31 5.75
C ALA A 82 -4.61 -22.84 6.62
N ASP A 83 -4.35 -22.14 7.71
CA ASP A 83 -5.39 -21.59 8.61
C ASP A 83 -6.25 -20.53 7.92
N VAL A 84 -5.68 -19.69 7.05
CA VAL A 84 -6.43 -18.73 6.25
C VAL A 84 -7.23 -19.45 5.17
N ILE A 85 -6.63 -20.31 4.35
CA ILE A 85 -7.32 -21.01 3.25
C ILE A 85 -8.46 -21.88 3.76
N SER A 86 -8.27 -22.56 4.89
CA SER A 86 -9.33 -23.39 5.52
C SER A 86 -10.44 -22.57 6.17
N GLY A 87 -10.27 -21.26 6.30
CA GLY A 87 -11.21 -20.36 7.00
C GLY A 87 -11.16 -20.46 8.52
N LYS A 88 -10.18 -21.15 9.10
CA LYS A 88 -9.94 -21.19 10.55
C LYS A 88 -9.55 -19.79 11.07
N VAL A 89 -8.81 -19.02 10.27
CA VAL A 89 -8.45 -17.63 10.54
C VAL A 89 -9.07 -16.74 9.47
N ASN A 90 -9.81 -15.73 9.88
CA ASN A 90 -10.30 -14.69 8.99
C ASN A 90 -9.16 -13.69 8.67
N PRO A 91 -8.75 -13.52 7.40
CA PRO A 91 -7.67 -12.61 7.04
C PRO A 91 -8.04 -11.15 7.35
N SER A 92 -7.05 -10.38 7.77
CA SER A 92 -7.19 -8.94 8.07
C SER A 92 -5.94 -8.15 7.70
N GLY A 93 -5.06 -8.73 6.90
CA GLY A 93 -3.89 -8.06 6.37
C GLY A 93 -4.27 -7.02 5.33
N LYS A 94 -3.48 -5.93 5.27
CA LYS A 94 -3.59 -4.89 4.25
C LYS A 94 -2.26 -4.76 3.52
N LEU A 95 -2.30 -4.47 2.23
CA LEU A 95 -1.10 -4.28 1.42
C LEU A 95 -0.32 -3.06 1.90
N PRO A 96 0.98 -3.19 2.21
CA PRO A 96 1.83 -2.08 2.63
C PRO A 96 2.40 -1.27 1.45
N TYR A 97 2.01 -1.60 0.22
CA TYR A 97 2.39 -0.90 -1.02
C TYR A 97 1.30 -1.08 -2.07
N SER A 98 1.36 -0.26 -3.13
CA SER A 98 0.47 -0.39 -4.28
C SER A 98 1.01 -1.41 -5.27
N PHE A 99 0.13 -2.18 -5.89
CA PHE A 99 0.45 -2.98 -7.08
C PHE A 99 0.18 -2.13 -8.31
N PRO A 100 1.17 -1.74 -9.10
CA PRO A 100 0.93 -1.06 -10.36
C PRO A 100 0.29 -2.01 -11.38
N VAL A 101 -0.45 -1.49 -12.34
CA VAL A 101 -0.96 -2.30 -13.47
C VAL A 101 0.22 -2.74 -14.36
N LYS A 102 1.16 -1.85 -14.61
CA LYS A 102 2.42 -2.09 -15.33
C LYS A 102 3.55 -1.34 -14.64
N LEU A 103 4.78 -1.80 -14.85
CA LEU A 103 5.95 -1.25 -14.18
C LEU A 103 6.14 0.25 -14.43
N SER A 104 5.85 0.73 -15.66
CA SER A 104 5.92 2.16 -15.99
C SER A 104 4.90 3.05 -15.26
N ASP A 105 3.97 2.48 -14.52
CA ASP A 105 3.03 3.25 -13.68
C ASP A 105 3.65 3.61 -12.31
N CYS A 106 4.78 3.00 -11.94
CA CYS A 106 5.55 3.38 -10.75
C CYS A 106 6.26 4.72 -10.98
N SER A 107 6.39 5.52 -9.93
CA SER A 107 7.05 6.83 -10.01
C SER A 107 8.44 6.75 -10.62
N ALA A 108 9.34 5.96 -10.06
CA ALA A 108 10.71 5.81 -10.53
C ALA A 108 10.80 5.40 -12.01
N HIS A 109 9.98 4.42 -12.44
CA HIS A 109 10.00 3.94 -13.83
C HIS A 109 9.32 4.88 -14.84
N SER A 110 8.49 5.83 -14.37
CA SER A 110 7.78 6.77 -15.25
C SER A 110 8.69 7.84 -15.86
N PHE A 111 9.86 8.07 -15.28
CA PHE A 111 10.84 9.06 -15.72
C PHE A 111 11.98 8.47 -16.56
N GLY A 112 11.92 7.18 -16.90
CA GLY A 112 12.90 6.50 -17.74
C GLY A 112 14.18 6.08 -16.98
N GLU A 113 15.16 5.59 -17.74
CA GLU A 113 16.39 4.98 -17.21
C GLU A 113 17.20 5.90 -16.30
N GLY A 114 17.18 7.20 -16.52
CA GLY A 114 17.89 8.17 -15.67
C GLY A 114 17.34 8.27 -14.25
N ALA A 115 16.07 7.89 -14.03
CA ALA A 115 15.48 7.82 -12.70
C ALA A 115 15.67 6.43 -12.08
N TYR A 116 15.46 5.36 -12.87
CA TYR A 116 15.69 3.99 -12.45
C TYR A 116 15.82 3.06 -13.67
N PRO A 117 16.81 2.17 -13.75
CA PRO A 117 17.82 1.80 -12.72
C PRO A 117 19.03 2.74 -12.64
N GLY A 118 18.97 3.88 -13.28
CA GLY A 118 20.07 4.84 -13.38
C GLY A 118 20.93 4.65 -14.64
N ILE A 119 21.73 5.67 -14.93
CA ILE A 119 22.64 5.67 -16.10
C ILE A 119 24.05 5.35 -15.62
N ASP A 120 24.67 4.33 -16.22
CA ASP A 120 26.07 4.02 -15.99
C ASP A 120 26.95 5.18 -16.46
N THR A 121 27.67 5.78 -15.51
CA THR A 121 28.56 6.90 -15.81
C THR A 121 29.93 6.45 -16.31
N GLY A 122 30.23 5.16 -16.29
CA GLY A 122 31.53 4.60 -16.64
C GLY A 122 32.67 5.05 -15.72
N LYS A 123 32.37 5.71 -14.60
CA LYS A 123 33.35 6.14 -13.61
C LYS A 123 33.50 5.07 -12.54
N GLU A 124 34.74 4.59 -12.34
CA GLU A 124 35.05 3.74 -11.21
C GLU A 124 34.95 4.57 -9.91
N ASP A 125 34.08 4.17 -9.02
CA ASP A 125 34.07 4.67 -7.66
C ASP A 125 35.03 3.80 -6.82
N VAL A 126 36.18 4.35 -6.53
CA VAL A 126 37.24 3.67 -5.73
C VAL A 126 36.80 3.40 -4.29
N SER A 127 35.70 4.00 -3.83
CA SER A 127 35.14 3.74 -2.51
C SER A 127 34.31 2.44 -2.44
N LEU A 128 33.94 1.89 -3.60
CA LEU A 128 33.15 0.65 -3.66
C LEU A 128 33.97 -0.57 -3.22
N THR A 129 33.34 -1.45 -2.47
CA THR A 129 33.89 -2.76 -2.13
C THR A 129 34.04 -3.64 -3.38
N ASP A 130 34.88 -4.66 -3.35
CA ASP A 130 35.04 -5.62 -4.44
C ASP A 130 33.71 -6.31 -4.79
N TYR A 131 32.86 -6.52 -3.83
CA TYR A 131 31.50 -7.02 -4.04
C TYR A 131 30.67 -6.04 -4.88
N GLN A 132 30.62 -4.78 -4.50
CA GLN A 132 29.87 -3.75 -5.24
C GLN A 132 30.40 -3.55 -6.66
N ARG A 133 31.72 -3.62 -6.87
CA ARG A 133 32.31 -3.58 -8.23
C ARG A 133 31.94 -4.80 -9.07
N ASN A 134 31.85 -5.98 -8.46
CA ASN A 134 31.50 -7.21 -9.15
C ASN A 134 30.01 -7.33 -9.50
N VAL A 135 29.13 -6.63 -8.77
CA VAL A 135 27.69 -6.56 -9.11
C VAL A 135 27.45 -5.58 -10.26
N GLY A 136 28.47 -4.85 -10.65
CA GLY A 136 28.50 -3.92 -11.78
C GLY A 136 27.80 -2.59 -11.51
N VAL A 137 28.40 -1.55 -12.04
CA VAL A 137 27.81 -0.24 -12.31
C VAL A 137 27.63 0.67 -11.09
N ASN A 138 28.17 1.84 -11.20
CA ASN A 138 27.92 2.98 -10.34
C ASN A 138 26.91 3.90 -11.05
N PRO A 139 25.61 3.59 -11.03
CA PRO A 139 24.62 4.33 -11.78
C PRO A 139 24.39 5.70 -11.14
N LYS A 140 24.31 6.73 -11.98
CA LYS A 140 23.74 8.00 -11.58
C LYS A 140 22.22 7.90 -11.65
N GLU A 141 21.54 8.05 -10.54
CA GLU A 141 20.08 8.09 -10.45
C GLU A 141 19.59 9.50 -10.16
N GLU A 142 18.47 9.89 -10.74
CA GLU A 142 17.81 11.17 -10.52
C GLU A 142 16.42 10.95 -9.93
N TYR A 143 16.22 11.32 -8.68
CA TYR A 143 14.93 11.20 -7.95
C TYR A 143 13.92 12.25 -8.43
N LYS A 144 13.40 12.08 -9.65
CA LYS A 144 12.44 13.00 -10.27
C LYS A 144 11.02 12.89 -9.72
N ASP A 145 10.74 11.87 -8.97
CA ASP A 145 9.46 11.64 -8.31
C ASP A 145 9.31 12.41 -6.99
N ASP A 146 10.44 12.94 -6.47
CA ASP A 146 10.45 13.72 -5.24
C ASP A 146 9.79 12.93 -4.07
N ILE A 147 8.88 13.56 -3.34
CA ILE A 147 8.13 12.91 -2.25
C ILE A 147 6.97 12.03 -2.75
N LEU A 148 6.68 12.03 -4.05
CA LEU A 148 5.55 11.32 -4.65
C LEU A 148 5.91 9.87 -4.99
N VAL A 149 6.03 9.02 -3.96
CA VAL A 149 6.32 7.60 -4.13
C VAL A 149 5.12 6.73 -3.72
N GLY A 150 5.00 5.54 -4.29
CA GLY A 150 3.94 4.57 -3.96
C GLY A 150 2.54 5.15 -4.16
N TYR A 151 1.66 4.99 -3.16
CA TYR A 151 0.27 5.48 -3.26
C TYR A 151 0.19 7.02 -3.39
N ARG A 152 1.16 7.76 -2.86
CA ARG A 152 1.22 9.22 -3.01
C ARG A 152 1.31 9.62 -4.47
N TRP A 153 2.12 8.88 -5.26
CA TRP A 153 2.22 9.03 -6.70
C TRP A 153 0.91 8.66 -7.40
N HIS A 154 0.42 7.44 -7.18
CA HIS A 154 -0.79 6.94 -7.82
C HIS A 154 -1.98 7.87 -7.59
N ASP A 155 -2.21 8.28 -6.36
CA ASP A 155 -3.33 9.13 -5.98
C ASP A 155 -3.19 10.56 -6.55
N THR A 156 -2.01 11.18 -6.45
CA THR A 156 -1.77 12.56 -6.88
C THR A 156 -1.79 12.69 -8.40
N LYS A 157 -1.19 11.73 -9.09
CA LYS A 157 -1.15 11.70 -10.57
C LYS A 157 -2.38 11.03 -11.19
N LYS A 158 -3.30 10.52 -10.36
CA LYS A 158 -4.51 9.80 -10.80
C LYS A 158 -4.21 8.60 -11.69
N ILE A 159 -3.13 7.90 -11.41
CA ILE A 159 -2.72 6.67 -12.10
C ILE A 159 -3.33 5.49 -11.36
N PRO A 160 -4.21 4.69 -11.98
CA PRO A 160 -4.85 3.57 -11.30
C PRO A 160 -3.82 2.52 -10.90
N ALA A 161 -3.92 1.99 -9.69
CA ALA A 161 -3.21 0.81 -9.26
C ALA A 161 -4.06 -0.45 -9.48
N LEU A 162 -3.42 -1.59 -9.71
CA LEU A 162 -4.09 -2.89 -9.76
C LEU A 162 -4.69 -3.21 -8.39
N PHE A 163 -3.91 -3.00 -7.33
CA PHE A 163 -4.35 -2.97 -5.94
C PHE A 163 -3.71 -1.77 -5.25
N SER A 164 -4.51 -0.97 -4.59
CA SER A 164 -4.04 0.22 -3.90
C SER A 164 -3.35 -0.12 -2.57
N PHE A 165 -2.48 0.77 -2.10
CA PHE A 165 -1.97 0.72 -0.73
C PHE A 165 -3.12 0.62 0.28
N GLY A 166 -2.98 -0.26 1.25
CA GLY A 166 -3.99 -0.51 2.26
C GLY A 166 -5.12 -1.47 1.83
N HIS A 167 -5.14 -1.95 0.57
CA HIS A 167 -6.13 -2.93 0.11
C HIS A 167 -5.98 -4.27 0.84
N GLY A 168 -7.10 -4.91 1.14
CA GLY A 168 -7.18 -6.24 1.71
C GLY A 168 -8.62 -6.59 2.06
N LEU A 169 -9.01 -7.83 1.77
CA LEU A 169 -10.35 -8.35 1.98
C LEU A 169 -10.44 -9.17 3.27
N SER A 170 -11.65 -9.44 3.70
CA SER A 170 -12.00 -10.28 4.85
C SER A 170 -13.04 -11.32 4.44
N TYR A 171 -13.21 -12.37 5.23
CA TYR A 171 -14.32 -13.32 5.07
C TYR A 171 -15.62 -12.81 5.71
N THR A 172 -15.64 -11.58 6.18
CA THR A 172 -16.82 -10.84 6.61
C THR A 172 -16.88 -9.49 5.90
N SER A 173 -17.94 -8.72 6.13
CA SER A 173 -18.15 -7.42 5.51
C SER A 173 -18.28 -6.33 6.56
N PHE A 174 -17.73 -5.15 6.29
CA PHE A 174 -17.79 -4.02 7.20
C PHE A 174 -18.49 -2.83 6.55
N LYS A 175 -19.36 -2.18 7.34
CA LYS A 175 -20.05 -0.95 6.95
C LYS A 175 -19.52 0.21 7.77
N TYR A 176 -19.03 1.23 7.09
CA TYR A 176 -18.67 2.50 7.70
C TYR A 176 -19.90 3.38 7.85
N GLY A 177 -20.21 3.79 9.06
CA GLY A 177 -21.29 4.72 9.35
C GLY A 177 -20.89 6.17 9.09
N LYS A 178 -21.80 7.09 9.40
CA LYS A 178 -21.54 8.53 9.23
C LYS A 178 -20.48 9.00 10.24
N SER A 179 -19.31 9.35 9.75
CA SER A 179 -18.23 9.89 10.57
C SER A 179 -18.51 11.33 11.01
N ARG A 180 -17.83 11.79 12.07
CA ARG A 180 -17.97 13.14 12.64
C ARG A 180 -16.61 13.69 13.03
N LEU A 181 -16.46 15.00 12.89
CA LEU A 181 -15.37 15.79 13.48
C LEU A 181 -15.87 16.48 14.74
N SER A 182 -15.03 16.55 15.79
CA SER A 182 -15.36 17.28 17.02
C SER A 182 -15.40 18.80 16.81
N SER A 183 -14.67 19.32 15.81
CA SER A 183 -14.63 20.73 15.41
C SER A 183 -14.40 20.87 13.92
N LYS A 184 -14.79 22.02 13.36
CA LYS A 184 -14.47 22.44 11.99
C LYS A 184 -13.27 23.37 11.92
N THR A 185 -12.68 23.72 13.06
CA THR A 185 -11.49 24.58 13.17
C THR A 185 -10.53 24.00 14.19
N MET A 186 -9.24 24.23 13.99
CA MET A 186 -8.18 23.85 14.89
C MET A 186 -7.09 24.94 14.88
N ASP A 187 -6.57 25.30 16.03
CA ASP A 187 -5.40 26.16 16.19
C ASP A 187 -4.14 25.34 16.55
N GLU A 188 -3.04 26.02 16.81
CA GLU A 188 -1.74 25.41 17.13
C GLU A 188 -1.72 24.57 18.41
N LYS A 189 -2.68 24.78 19.31
CA LYS A 189 -2.80 24.07 20.62
C LYS A 189 -3.98 23.12 20.63
N GLY A 190 -4.79 23.12 19.56
CA GLY A 190 -6.00 22.34 19.45
C GLY A 190 -5.78 20.92 18.96
N SER A 191 -6.88 20.18 18.93
CA SER A 191 -6.97 18.88 18.29
C SER A 191 -8.37 18.63 17.74
N ILE A 192 -8.48 17.75 16.75
CA ILE A 192 -9.77 17.33 16.20
C ILE A 192 -9.91 15.83 16.38
N LYS A 193 -10.95 15.43 17.09
CA LYS A 193 -11.34 14.03 17.17
C LYS A 193 -12.20 13.67 15.95
N VAL A 194 -11.81 12.58 15.28
CA VAL A 194 -12.57 11.95 14.20
C VAL A 194 -13.19 10.68 14.73
N THR A 195 -14.51 10.56 14.71
CA THR A 195 -15.23 9.36 15.18
C THR A 195 -15.93 8.70 14.01
N VAL A 196 -15.75 7.39 13.84
CA VAL A 196 -16.28 6.59 12.74
C VAL A 196 -16.98 5.35 13.30
N PRO A 197 -18.31 5.22 13.15
CA PRO A 197 -18.99 3.96 13.45
C PRO A 197 -18.60 2.89 12.45
N LEU A 198 -18.20 1.72 12.91
CA LEU A 198 -17.85 0.56 12.09
C LEU A 198 -18.70 -0.63 12.52
N THR A 199 -19.49 -1.17 11.59
CA THR A 199 -20.38 -2.32 11.83
C THR A 199 -19.88 -3.52 11.03
N ASN A 200 -19.78 -4.67 11.68
CA ASN A 200 -19.64 -5.94 10.96
C ASN A 200 -21.01 -6.39 10.48
N THR A 201 -21.23 -6.42 9.18
CA THR A 201 -22.51 -6.80 8.55
C THR A 201 -22.54 -8.23 8.03
N GLY A 202 -21.46 -8.98 8.27
CA GLY A 202 -21.40 -10.40 7.91
C GLY A 202 -21.67 -11.31 9.11
N THR A 203 -21.46 -12.60 8.91
CA THR A 203 -21.80 -13.65 9.91
C THR A 203 -20.60 -14.19 10.67
N ARG A 204 -19.42 -13.63 10.47
CA ARG A 204 -18.17 -14.07 11.10
C ARG A 204 -17.52 -12.91 11.84
N ILE A 205 -16.89 -13.20 12.98
CA ILE A 205 -15.99 -12.24 13.60
C ILE A 205 -14.87 -11.87 12.63
N GLY A 206 -14.50 -10.60 12.62
CA GLY A 206 -13.44 -10.12 11.74
C GLY A 206 -12.73 -8.90 12.27
N LYS A 207 -11.56 -8.61 11.68
CA LYS A 207 -10.77 -7.42 12.00
C LYS A 207 -10.69 -6.52 10.78
N GLU A 208 -10.99 -5.24 10.98
CA GLU A 208 -10.83 -4.22 9.95
C GLU A 208 -9.73 -3.25 10.33
N VAL A 209 -8.96 -2.79 9.32
CA VAL A 209 -8.00 -1.71 9.49
C VAL A 209 -8.60 -0.42 8.96
N VAL A 210 -9.06 0.41 9.86
CA VAL A 210 -9.56 1.74 9.52
C VAL A 210 -8.37 2.68 9.34
N GLN A 211 -8.32 3.38 8.20
CA GLN A 211 -7.20 4.22 7.80
C GLN A 211 -7.67 5.67 7.68
N LEU A 212 -6.92 6.59 8.30
CA LEU A 212 -7.18 8.03 8.23
C LEU A 212 -6.04 8.70 7.47
N TYR A 213 -6.43 9.43 6.41
CA TYR A 213 -5.52 10.22 5.59
C TYR A 213 -5.85 11.71 5.72
N LEU A 214 -4.82 12.55 5.61
CA LEU A 214 -4.96 14.00 5.52
C LEU A 214 -4.43 14.51 4.19
N GLY A 215 -5.11 15.49 3.61
CA GLY A 215 -4.67 16.19 2.42
C GLY A 215 -4.67 17.69 2.67
N ASP A 216 -3.66 18.34 2.13
CA ASP A 216 -3.52 19.79 2.11
C ASP A 216 -3.62 20.26 0.66
N PRO A 217 -4.79 20.74 0.22
CA PRO A 217 -5.00 21.09 -1.18
C PRO A 217 -4.34 22.41 -1.61
N VAL A 218 -3.94 23.25 -0.65
CA VAL A 218 -3.31 24.56 -0.91
C VAL A 218 -2.11 24.72 0.03
N CYS A 219 -0.93 24.41 -0.45
CA CYS A 219 0.31 24.45 0.29
C CYS A 219 1.39 25.21 -0.50
N SER A 220 2.34 25.83 0.17
CA SER A 220 3.48 26.54 -0.46
C SER A 220 4.46 25.61 -1.17
N VAL A 221 4.45 24.32 -0.84
CA VAL A 221 5.29 23.29 -1.42
C VAL A 221 4.46 22.16 -2.07
N ILE A 222 5.11 21.31 -2.86
CA ILE A 222 4.45 20.12 -3.42
C ILE A 222 4.10 19.17 -2.28
N ARG A 223 2.81 18.81 -2.21
CA ARG A 223 2.33 17.77 -1.28
C ARG A 223 1.51 16.71 -2.01
N PRO A 224 1.51 15.46 -1.50
CA PRO A 224 0.63 14.43 -2.03
C PRO A 224 -0.84 14.81 -1.85
N LEU A 225 -1.71 14.30 -2.72
CA LEU A 225 -3.17 14.48 -2.60
C LEU A 225 -3.66 14.15 -1.18
N LYS A 226 -3.10 13.12 -0.57
CA LYS A 226 -3.35 12.72 0.82
C LYS A 226 -2.22 11.85 1.35
N GLU A 227 -2.04 11.86 2.67
CA GLU A 227 -1.04 11.08 3.40
C GLU A 227 -1.71 10.31 4.53
N LEU A 228 -1.36 9.02 4.68
CA LEU A 228 -1.77 8.23 5.83
C LEU A 228 -1.14 8.81 7.09
N LYS A 229 -1.97 9.26 8.03
CA LYS A 229 -1.53 9.79 9.33
C LYS A 229 -1.83 8.84 10.47
N HIS A 230 -2.99 8.20 10.43
CA HIS A 230 -3.39 7.25 11.47
C HIS A 230 -4.03 6.00 10.88
N PHE A 231 -3.89 4.90 11.57
CA PHE A 231 -4.66 3.67 11.32
C PHE A 231 -4.85 2.90 12.63
N THR A 232 -5.90 2.13 12.66
CA THR A 232 -6.14 1.20 13.77
C THR A 232 -6.81 -0.07 13.27
N LYS A 233 -6.44 -1.20 13.87
CA LYS A 233 -7.08 -2.48 13.61
C LYS A 233 -8.02 -2.81 14.76
N VAL A 234 -9.30 -2.98 14.46
CA VAL A 234 -10.33 -3.30 15.43
C VAL A 234 -11.00 -4.63 15.10
N GLU A 235 -11.27 -5.42 16.11
CA GLU A 235 -12.05 -6.65 16.01
C GLU A 235 -13.51 -6.32 16.27
N VAL A 236 -14.41 -6.89 15.45
CA VAL A 236 -15.84 -6.59 15.50
C VAL A 236 -16.62 -7.89 15.32
N GLU A 237 -17.46 -8.21 16.30
CA GLU A 237 -18.36 -9.36 16.24
C GLU A 237 -19.47 -9.17 15.18
N PRO A 238 -20.10 -10.25 14.69
CA PRO A 238 -21.27 -10.12 13.81
C PRO A 238 -22.33 -9.19 14.40
N ASP A 239 -22.89 -8.31 13.57
CA ASP A 239 -23.92 -7.31 13.93
C ASP A 239 -23.47 -6.26 14.96
N GLU A 240 -22.24 -6.34 15.46
CA GLU A 240 -21.68 -5.33 16.37
C GLU A 240 -21.34 -4.04 15.63
N THR A 241 -21.50 -2.92 16.33
CA THR A 241 -21.02 -1.60 15.91
C THR A 241 -20.06 -1.04 16.96
N VAL A 242 -18.82 -0.80 16.55
CA VAL A 242 -17.80 -0.16 17.40
C VAL A 242 -17.56 1.28 16.93
N GLN A 243 -17.14 2.14 17.86
CA GLN A 243 -16.73 3.51 17.54
C GLN A 243 -15.20 3.54 17.39
N VAL A 244 -14.74 3.85 16.18
CA VAL A 244 -13.32 4.07 15.91
C VAL A 244 -13.02 5.54 16.06
N GLU A 245 -11.99 5.88 16.83
CA GLU A 245 -11.60 7.25 17.09
C GLU A 245 -10.14 7.51 16.68
N PHE A 246 -9.91 8.66 16.06
CA PHE A 246 -8.59 9.22 15.79
C PHE A 246 -8.52 10.63 16.33
N VAL A 247 -7.33 11.07 16.70
CA VAL A 247 -7.07 12.45 17.14
C VAL A 247 -6.06 13.06 16.18
N ILE A 248 -6.48 14.09 15.47
CA ILE A 248 -5.63 14.89 14.60
C ILE A 248 -5.08 16.04 15.44
N THR A 249 -3.77 16.23 15.37
CA THR A 249 -3.03 17.29 16.05
C THR A 249 -2.32 18.18 15.01
N PRO A 250 -1.80 19.36 15.39
CA PRO A 250 -0.99 20.17 14.48
C PRO A 250 0.23 19.44 13.91
N ASP A 251 0.80 18.46 14.64
CA ASP A 251 1.93 17.67 14.15
C ASP A 251 1.58 16.80 12.93
N ASP A 252 0.33 16.37 12.80
CA ASP A 252 -0.13 15.61 11.65
C ASP A 252 -0.19 16.44 10.36
N LEU A 253 -0.25 17.78 10.49
CA LEU A 253 -0.37 18.72 9.37
C LEU A 253 0.98 19.13 8.80
N LYS A 254 2.04 18.97 9.57
CA LYS A 254 3.38 19.48 9.26
C LYS A 254 3.99 18.81 8.03
N PHE A 255 4.74 19.61 7.29
CA PHE A 255 5.74 19.19 6.32
C PHE A 255 7.10 19.79 6.70
N PHE A 256 8.17 19.21 6.17
CA PHE A 256 9.51 19.76 6.37
C PHE A 256 9.76 20.86 5.34
N ASP A 257 9.98 22.08 5.83
CA ASP A 257 10.34 23.21 4.99
C ASP A 257 11.87 23.29 4.87
N GLU A 258 12.38 23.05 3.67
CA GLU A 258 13.81 23.05 3.38
C GLU A 258 14.45 24.42 3.56
N ALA A 259 13.72 25.50 3.28
CA ALA A 259 14.25 26.86 3.37
C ALA A 259 14.52 27.27 4.82
N SER A 260 13.63 26.92 5.74
CA SER A 260 13.77 27.21 7.17
C SER A 260 14.39 26.08 7.98
N HIS A 261 14.62 24.90 7.39
CA HIS A 261 15.06 23.67 8.04
C HIS A 261 14.20 23.27 9.26
N ARG A 262 12.87 23.40 9.15
CA ARG A 262 11.93 23.12 10.22
C ARG A 262 10.68 22.41 9.73
N TRP A 263 10.01 21.70 10.65
CA TRP A 263 8.67 21.19 10.44
C TRP A 263 7.65 22.33 10.65
N VAL A 264 6.86 22.64 9.63
CA VAL A 264 5.88 23.72 9.63
C VAL A 264 4.52 23.22 9.21
N ALA A 265 3.46 23.84 9.71
CA ALA A 265 2.09 23.71 9.23
C ALA A 265 1.58 25.09 8.85
N GLU A 266 0.94 25.21 7.70
CA GLU A 266 0.40 26.46 7.18
C GLU A 266 -1.09 26.59 7.51
N SER A 267 -1.55 27.81 7.74
CA SER A 267 -2.99 28.10 7.87
C SER A 267 -3.70 27.75 6.57
N GLY A 268 -4.76 26.93 6.65
CA GLY A 268 -5.46 26.48 5.45
C GLY A 268 -6.61 25.54 5.73
N VAL A 269 -7.22 25.03 4.68
CA VAL A 269 -8.24 23.99 4.74
C VAL A 269 -7.59 22.64 4.52
N PHE A 270 -7.75 21.74 5.49
CA PHE A 270 -7.29 20.37 5.41
C PHE A 270 -8.45 19.42 5.14
N ASN A 271 -8.23 18.46 4.26
CA ASN A 271 -9.18 17.40 3.97
C ASN A 271 -8.86 16.17 4.82
N VAL A 272 -9.91 15.56 5.37
CA VAL A 272 -9.84 14.30 6.14
C VAL A 272 -10.52 13.21 5.33
N TYR A 273 -9.81 12.12 5.10
CA TYR A 273 -10.32 10.95 4.40
C TYR A 273 -10.22 9.75 5.33
N VAL A 274 -11.31 9.01 5.47
CA VAL A 274 -11.31 7.73 6.20
C VAL A 274 -11.74 6.63 5.25
N GLY A 275 -10.97 5.56 5.23
CA GLY A 275 -11.24 4.46 4.29
C GLY A 275 -10.62 3.13 4.70
N THR A 276 -10.82 2.15 3.82
CA THR A 276 -10.26 0.80 3.94
C THR A 276 -8.93 0.66 3.22
N SER A 277 -8.63 1.61 2.33
CA SER A 277 -7.39 1.71 1.55
C SER A 277 -7.22 3.13 1.01
N SER A 278 -6.08 3.42 0.38
CA SER A 278 -5.85 4.74 -0.24
C SER A 278 -6.85 5.06 -1.35
N ALA A 279 -7.41 4.07 -2.03
CA ALA A 279 -8.39 4.25 -3.10
C ALA A 279 -9.84 4.02 -2.68
N ASP A 280 -10.09 3.33 -1.57
CA ASP A 280 -11.44 3.06 -1.07
C ASP A 280 -11.76 3.95 0.14
N ILE A 281 -12.11 5.21 -0.16
CA ILE A 281 -12.47 6.21 0.84
C ILE A 281 -13.97 6.13 1.12
N ARG A 282 -14.32 5.98 2.40
CA ARG A 282 -15.69 5.80 2.89
C ARG A 282 -16.29 7.06 3.49
N CYS A 283 -15.47 7.93 4.04
CA CYS A 283 -15.91 9.18 4.66
C CYS A 283 -14.95 10.30 4.29
N MET A 284 -15.50 11.50 4.09
CA MET A 284 -14.72 12.70 3.82
C MET A 284 -15.25 13.87 4.66
N HIS A 285 -14.32 14.67 5.18
CA HIS A 285 -14.57 15.93 5.87
C HIS A 285 -13.49 16.94 5.53
N SER A 286 -13.71 18.19 5.96
CA SER A 286 -12.67 19.21 5.96
C SER A 286 -12.76 20.04 7.24
N PHE A 287 -11.64 20.62 7.63
CA PHE A 287 -11.55 21.58 8.71
C PHE A 287 -10.55 22.67 8.34
N LYS A 288 -10.64 23.82 9.02
CA LYS A 288 -9.70 24.93 8.85
C LYS A 288 -8.68 24.89 10.00
N TYR A 289 -7.41 24.89 9.64
CA TYR A 289 -6.29 25.12 10.57
C TYR A 289 -5.91 26.59 10.55
N ILE A 290 -5.63 27.16 11.72
CA ILE A 290 -5.27 28.57 11.93
C ILE A 290 -4.01 28.58 12.80
N CYS A 291 -2.90 29.10 12.26
CA CYS A 291 -1.69 29.42 12.99
C CYS A 291 -1.37 30.90 12.84
N ASP A 292 -0.73 31.47 13.85
CA ASP A 292 -0.30 32.87 13.88
C ASP A 292 0.96 33.12 13.05
#